data_6148457599f6afd2ca59ddd1a01899ec
#
_entry.id   6148457599f6afd2ca59ddd1a01899ec
#
_cell.length_a   1.000
_cell.length_b   1.000
_cell.length_c   1.000
_cell.angle_alpha   90.00
_cell.angle_beta   90.00
_cell.angle_gamma   90.00
#
_symmetry.space_group_name_H-M   'P 1'
#
loop_
_entity.id
_entity.type
_entity.pdbx_description
1 polymer ?
#
loop_
_entity_poly.entity_id
_entity_poly.type
_entity_poly.pdbx_seq_one_letter_code
_entity_poly.pdbx_strand_id
1 'polypeptide(L)'
;GVTAPVAPLTVPTMGALPDSAARKLQGKFVAASWSDLPGWNQDDLRNVWTTFVRNCRGLMRPTSTNLAGPARATPRAWQPVCAAALDPKRAPAANDAQAVRRFIQTWLSPWRLQAPDGKTASNIVTGYYEPLVKGSRSKGGANQWPLYTVPADLLTIDLGRVYPELAGKRVRGKLEGKRVVPYDSRAAIEASGRRPPAIVYVNDPVDNFFLQVQGSGRVQLPDGKTIRLAYADHNGHPYVSIGKWLADKGEIPLAQTSMQNIRAWAKRNPNRVQEMLNANPALVFFQEEPVIDPE
;
A
#
# COMPACT_ATOMS: atom_id res chain seq x y z
N GLY A 1 -0.81 -19.88 -36.29
CA GLY A 1 -2.05 -19.46 -35.65
C GLY A 1 -1.90 -19.58 -34.15
N VAL A 2 -2.06 -18.47 -33.43
CA VAL A 2 -2.13 -18.48 -31.97
C VAL A 2 -3.45 -19.15 -31.61
N THR A 3 -3.42 -20.37 -31.12
CA THR A 3 -4.61 -20.98 -30.54
C THR A 3 -4.98 -20.21 -29.28
N ALA A 4 -6.18 -19.62 -29.28
CA ALA A 4 -6.73 -19.00 -28.09
C ALA A 4 -6.75 -19.99 -26.90
N PRO A 5 -6.52 -19.54 -25.67
CA PRO A 5 -6.63 -20.41 -24.51
C PRO A 5 -8.03 -21.02 -24.44
N VAL A 6 -8.10 -22.32 -24.27
CA VAL A 6 -9.25 -23.19 -24.53
C VAL A 6 -10.39 -23.05 -23.50
N ALA A 7 -10.27 -22.28 -22.47
CA ALA A 7 -11.38 -22.04 -21.57
C ALA A 7 -11.33 -20.63 -20.99
N PRO A 8 -12.47 -19.92 -20.93
CA PRO A 8 -12.56 -18.76 -20.05
C PRO A 8 -12.22 -19.23 -18.64
N LEU A 9 -11.34 -18.50 -17.97
CA LEU A 9 -11.10 -18.68 -16.55
C LEU A 9 -12.45 -18.61 -15.83
N THR A 10 -12.95 -19.76 -15.39
CA THR A 10 -14.02 -19.75 -14.40
C THR A 10 -13.40 -19.09 -13.16
N VAL A 11 -13.89 -17.91 -12.83
CA VAL A 11 -13.62 -17.35 -11.50
C VAL A 11 -14.11 -18.43 -10.54
N PRO A 12 -13.22 -19.06 -9.74
CA PRO A 12 -13.69 -20.05 -8.80
C PRO A 12 -14.75 -19.38 -7.95
N THR A 13 -15.93 -19.96 -7.87
CA THR A 13 -16.90 -19.63 -6.85
C THR A 13 -16.08 -19.66 -5.57
N MET A 14 -15.90 -18.51 -4.93
CA MET A 14 -15.13 -18.47 -3.70
C MET A 14 -15.82 -19.43 -2.77
N GLY A 15 -15.18 -20.59 -2.57
CA GLY A 15 -15.70 -21.62 -1.69
C GLY A 15 -16.04 -20.98 -0.36
N ALA A 16 -17.15 -21.38 0.25
CA ALA A 16 -17.59 -20.84 1.51
C ALA A 16 -16.40 -20.74 2.46
N LEU A 17 -16.03 -19.51 2.82
CA LEU A 17 -15.08 -19.29 3.91
C LEU A 17 -15.66 -19.99 5.14
N PRO A 18 -14.81 -20.59 6.00
CA PRO A 18 -15.29 -21.16 7.26
C PRO A 18 -16.24 -20.19 7.95
N ASP A 19 -17.35 -20.67 8.48
CA ASP A 19 -18.43 -19.85 9.06
C ASP A 19 -17.96 -18.77 10.04
N SER A 20 -16.85 -19.00 10.74
CA SER A 20 -16.21 -18.05 11.65
C SER A 20 -15.56 -16.84 10.94
N ALA A 21 -15.38 -16.90 9.63
CA ALA A 21 -14.74 -15.87 8.82
C ALA A 21 -15.60 -15.43 7.63
N ALA A 22 -16.85 -15.89 7.51
CA ALA A 22 -17.76 -15.56 6.44
C ALA A 22 -18.09 -14.06 6.47
N ARG A 23 -17.30 -13.27 5.74
CA ARG A 23 -17.72 -11.91 5.40
C ARG A 23 -18.82 -12.01 4.37
N LYS A 24 -19.92 -11.34 4.64
CA LYS A 24 -21.01 -11.18 3.67
C LYS A 24 -20.40 -10.64 2.37
N LEU A 25 -20.54 -11.37 1.26
CA LEU A 25 -20.02 -10.90 -0.03
C LEU A 25 -20.66 -9.55 -0.34
N GLN A 26 -19.83 -8.57 -0.65
CA GLN A 26 -20.24 -7.20 -0.93
C GLN A 26 -20.70 -6.99 -2.37
N GLY A 27 -20.60 -8.02 -3.21
CA GLY A 27 -20.98 -7.96 -4.62
C GLY A 27 -20.76 -9.29 -5.34
N LYS A 28 -21.05 -9.29 -6.63
CA LYS A 28 -20.83 -10.43 -7.52
C LYS A 28 -20.19 -10.01 -8.83
N PHE A 29 -19.48 -10.93 -9.46
CA PHE A 29 -18.95 -10.76 -10.81
C PHE A 29 -19.97 -11.29 -11.84
N VAL A 30 -20.22 -10.49 -12.86
CA VAL A 30 -21.07 -10.86 -13.99
C VAL A 30 -20.25 -10.76 -15.26
N ALA A 31 -20.29 -11.79 -16.11
CA ALA A 31 -19.57 -11.77 -17.37
C ALA A 31 -19.98 -10.57 -18.23
N ALA A 32 -19.01 -9.94 -18.84
CA ALA A 32 -19.20 -8.79 -19.71
C ALA A 32 -18.47 -8.99 -21.03
N SER A 33 -18.78 -8.18 -22.03
CA SER A 33 -18.03 -8.12 -23.27
C SER A 33 -17.12 -6.88 -23.30
N TRP A 34 -16.10 -6.92 -24.14
CA TRP A 34 -15.18 -5.78 -24.31
C TRP A 34 -15.91 -4.53 -24.80
N SER A 35 -16.99 -4.69 -25.57
CA SER A 35 -17.84 -3.57 -26.00
C SER A 35 -18.60 -2.88 -24.87
N ASP A 36 -18.72 -3.54 -23.71
CA ASP A 36 -19.36 -2.94 -22.53
C ASP A 36 -18.43 -1.96 -21.79
N LEU A 37 -17.14 -1.95 -22.11
CA LEU A 37 -16.15 -1.06 -21.49
C LEU A 37 -16.10 0.27 -22.25
N PRO A 38 -16.57 1.38 -21.65
CA PRO A 38 -16.50 2.69 -22.28
C PRO A 38 -15.06 3.07 -22.62
N GLY A 39 -14.82 3.50 -23.85
CA GLY A 39 -13.51 3.96 -24.30
C GLY A 39 -12.49 2.86 -24.58
N TRP A 40 -12.84 1.58 -24.46
CA TRP A 40 -11.90 0.48 -24.67
C TRP A 40 -11.15 0.54 -26.01
N ASN A 41 -11.84 0.85 -27.10
CA ASN A 41 -11.23 0.90 -28.43
C ASN A 41 -10.38 2.16 -28.68
N GLN A 42 -10.53 3.19 -27.85
CA GLN A 42 -9.83 4.48 -27.96
C GLN A 42 -8.68 4.59 -26.97
N ASP A 43 -8.58 3.71 -25.99
CA ASP A 43 -7.56 3.79 -24.95
C ASP A 43 -6.16 3.46 -25.52
N ASP A 44 -5.15 4.23 -25.08
CA ASP A 44 -3.75 3.94 -25.39
C ASP A 44 -3.17 2.94 -24.37
N LEU A 45 -3.23 1.67 -24.73
CA LEU A 45 -2.82 0.58 -23.88
C LEU A 45 -1.28 0.39 -23.78
N ARG A 46 -0.49 1.18 -24.51
CA ARG A 46 0.98 1.09 -24.48
C ARG A 46 1.52 1.38 -23.09
N ASN A 47 0.93 2.36 -22.40
CA ASN A 47 1.33 2.71 -21.03
C ASN A 47 1.03 1.59 -20.01
N VAL A 48 -0.02 0.82 -20.24
CA VAL A 48 -0.41 -0.30 -19.38
C VAL A 48 0.51 -1.50 -19.57
N TRP A 49 1.02 -1.71 -20.80
CA TRP A 49 1.77 -2.90 -21.15
C TRP A 49 3.04 -3.09 -20.31
N THR A 50 3.85 -2.06 -20.17
CA THR A 50 5.08 -2.12 -19.37
C THR A 50 4.79 -2.48 -17.91
N THR A 51 3.73 -1.88 -17.33
CA THR A 51 3.30 -2.18 -15.97
C THR A 51 2.79 -3.60 -15.84
N PHE A 52 2.02 -4.08 -16.85
CA PHE A 52 1.52 -5.45 -16.88
C PHE A 52 2.66 -6.48 -16.90
N VAL A 53 3.67 -6.26 -17.75
CA VAL A 53 4.85 -7.14 -17.84
C VAL A 53 5.63 -7.16 -16.51
N ARG A 54 5.78 -6.02 -15.85
CA ARG A 54 6.40 -5.97 -14.51
C ARG A 54 5.64 -6.80 -13.48
N ASN A 55 4.31 -6.66 -13.46
CA ASN A 55 3.49 -7.47 -12.59
C ASN A 55 3.63 -8.96 -12.89
N CYS A 56 3.67 -9.33 -14.16
CA CYS A 56 3.88 -10.71 -14.58
C CYS A 56 5.21 -11.28 -14.08
N ARG A 57 6.30 -10.52 -14.14
CA ARG A 57 7.58 -10.95 -13.55
C ARG A 57 7.47 -11.25 -12.06
N GLY A 58 6.72 -10.43 -11.33
CA GLY A 58 6.42 -10.67 -9.91
C GLY A 58 5.56 -11.91 -9.67
N LEU A 59 4.49 -12.05 -10.43
CA LEU A 59 3.53 -13.17 -10.30
C LEU A 59 4.12 -14.53 -10.71
N MET A 60 5.14 -14.54 -11.56
CA MET A 60 5.83 -15.76 -11.99
C MET A 60 6.95 -16.19 -11.05
N ARG A 61 7.33 -15.38 -10.07
CA ARG A 61 8.31 -15.79 -9.06
C ARG A 61 7.73 -16.88 -8.17
N PRO A 62 8.55 -17.84 -7.72
CA PRO A 62 8.12 -18.82 -6.74
C PRO A 62 7.60 -18.08 -5.49
N THR A 63 6.37 -18.34 -5.10
CA THR A 63 5.84 -17.80 -3.85
C THR A 63 6.51 -18.49 -2.68
N SER A 64 7.00 -17.71 -1.71
CA SER A 64 7.46 -18.30 -0.46
C SER A 64 6.29 -19.04 0.21
N THR A 65 6.57 -20.16 0.86
CA THR A 65 5.59 -20.99 1.55
C THR A 65 4.85 -20.27 2.68
N ASN A 66 5.29 -19.07 3.04
CA ASN A 66 4.79 -18.27 4.15
C ASN A 66 3.68 -17.26 3.80
N LEU A 67 3.26 -17.19 2.53
CA LEU A 67 2.11 -16.36 2.17
C LEU A 67 0.82 -17.06 2.61
N ALA A 68 0.20 -16.50 3.65
CA ALA A 68 -1.07 -17.00 4.16
C ALA A 68 -2.26 -16.52 3.33
N GLY A 69 -3.24 -17.40 3.14
CA GLY A 69 -4.59 -17.03 2.70
C GLY A 69 -4.80 -16.79 1.20
N PRO A 70 -5.75 -15.94 0.83
CA PRO A 70 -6.23 -15.79 -0.55
C PRO A 70 -5.18 -15.32 -1.56
N ALA A 71 -4.10 -14.71 -1.12
CA ALA A 71 -2.97 -14.33 -1.98
C ALA A 71 -2.28 -15.52 -2.68
N ARG A 72 -2.49 -16.75 -2.21
CA ARG A 72 -1.90 -17.95 -2.82
C ARG A 72 -2.62 -18.41 -4.08
N ALA A 73 -3.90 -18.13 -4.23
CA ALA A 73 -4.68 -18.57 -5.39
C ALA A 73 -4.50 -17.62 -6.59
N THR A 74 -4.25 -16.34 -6.34
CA THR A 74 -4.17 -15.30 -7.36
C THR A 74 -3.04 -15.51 -8.38
N PRO A 75 -1.80 -15.87 -7.98
CA PRO A 75 -0.72 -16.10 -8.95
C PRO A 75 -1.02 -17.19 -9.97
N ARG A 76 -1.68 -18.28 -9.56
CA ARG A 76 -2.01 -19.38 -10.47
C ARG A 76 -2.93 -18.97 -11.62
N ALA A 77 -3.94 -18.16 -11.33
CA ALA A 77 -4.85 -17.67 -12.34
C ALA A 77 -4.17 -16.80 -13.40
N TRP A 78 -3.10 -16.09 -13.00
CA TRP A 78 -2.35 -15.19 -13.88
C TRP A 78 -1.18 -15.86 -14.61
N GLN A 79 -0.78 -17.07 -14.21
CA GLN A 79 0.37 -17.76 -14.81
C GLN A 79 0.28 -17.92 -16.34
N PRO A 80 -0.84 -18.34 -16.94
CA PRO A 80 -0.91 -18.54 -18.39
C PRO A 80 -0.70 -17.24 -19.17
N VAL A 81 -1.39 -16.16 -18.78
CA VAL A 81 -1.25 -14.86 -19.46
C VAL A 81 0.13 -14.25 -19.20
N CYS A 82 0.68 -14.40 -18.00
CA CYS A 82 2.01 -13.91 -17.69
C CYS A 82 3.10 -14.68 -18.45
N ALA A 83 2.98 -15.99 -18.59
CA ALA A 83 3.89 -16.78 -19.42
C ALA A 83 3.87 -16.30 -20.88
N ALA A 84 2.71 -16.00 -21.43
CA ALA A 84 2.60 -15.45 -22.78
C ALA A 84 3.16 -14.02 -22.89
N ALA A 85 2.93 -13.17 -21.88
CA ALA A 85 3.44 -11.80 -21.85
C ALA A 85 4.97 -11.73 -21.75
N LEU A 86 5.59 -12.72 -21.13
CA LEU A 86 7.04 -12.81 -20.96
C LEU A 86 7.73 -13.59 -22.08
N ASP A 87 6.98 -14.23 -22.97
CA ASP A 87 7.53 -14.96 -24.10
C ASP A 87 7.70 -14.02 -25.32
N PRO A 88 8.93 -13.79 -25.78
CA PRO A 88 9.17 -12.90 -26.93
C PRO A 88 8.44 -13.31 -28.21
N LYS A 89 8.06 -14.58 -28.35
CA LYS A 89 7.34 -15.09 -29.51
C LYS A 89 5.83 -14.81 -29.46
N ARG A 90 5.28 -14.58 -28.28
CA ARG A 90 3.84 -14.37 -28.05
C ARG A 90 3.49 -12.96 -27.58
N ALA A 91 4.43 -12.29 -26.95
CA ALA A 91 4.24 -10.93 -26.46
C ALA A 91 4.05 -9.95 -27.62
N PRO A 92 3.14 -8.97 -27.49
CA PRO A 92 2.99 -7.90 -28.46
C PRO A 92 4.19 -6.95 -28.39
N ALA A 93 4.44 -6.21 -29.47
CA ALA A 93 5.34 -5.07 -29.41
C ALA A 93 4.76 -4.00 -28.47
N ALA A 94 5.56 -3.52 -27.52
CA ALA A 94 5.11 -2.62 -26.46
C ALA A 94 4.60 -1.26 -27.00
N ASN A 95 5.07 -0.83 -28.17
CA ASN A 95 4.68 0.42 -28.82
C ASN A 95 3.49 0.27 -29.78
N ASP A 96 2.95 -0.93 -29.95
CA ASP A 96 1.80 -1.20 -30.82
C ASP A 96 0.52 -1.36 -29.98
N ALA A 97 -0.24 -0.29 -29.85
CA ALA A 97 -1.48 -0.27 -29.05
C ALA A 97 -2.49 -1.31 -29.49
N GLN A 98 -2.59 -1.57 -30.79
CA GLN A 98 -3.54 -2.56 -31.34
C GLN A 98 -3.09 -3.99 -31.05
N ALA A 99 -1.79 -4.27 -31.11
CA ALA A 99 -1.25 -5.56 -30.74
C ALA A 99 -1.43 -5.84 -29.25
N VAL A 100 -1.22 -4.85 -28.39
CA VAL A 100 -1.46 -4.93 -26.95
C VAL A 100 -2.95 -5.22 -26.68
N ARG A 101 -3.86 -4.50 -27.35
CA ARG A 101 -5.30 -4.71 -27.22
C ARG A 101 -5.69 -6.14 -27.61
N ARG A 102 -5.22 -6.62 -28.76
CA ARG A 102 -5.48 -8.01 -29.20
C ARG A 102 -4.96 -9.04 -28.20
N PHE A 103 -3.78 -8.81 -27.63
CA PHE A 103 -3.22 -9.68 -26.60
C PHE A 103 -4.14 -9.74 -25.38
N ILE A 104 -4.55 -8.58 -24.87
CA ILE A 104 -5.42 -8.50 -23.69
C ILE A 104 -6.75 -9.20 -23.97
N GLN A 105 -7.37 -8.94 -25.13
CA GLN A 105 -8.64 -9.58 -25.53
C GLN A 105 -8.52 -11.08 -25.74
N THR A 106 -7.35 -11.58 -26.11
CA THR A 106 -7.10 -13.02 -26.30
C THR A 106 -6.95 -13.74 -24.97
N TRP A 107 -6.26 -13.12 -24.03
CA TRP A 107 -5.84 -13.78 -22.78
C TRP A 107 -6.71 -13.48 -21.58
N LEU A 108 -7.47 -12.41 -21.59
CA LEU A 108 -8.31 -11.98 -20.48
C LEU A 108 -9.77 -11.88 -20.88
N SER A 109 -10.67 -11.96 -19.91
CA SER A 109 -12.10 -11.77 -20.06
C SER A 109 -12.57 -10.66 -19.12
N PRO A 110 -13.40 -9.72 -19.59
CA PRO A 110 -13.95 -8.68 -18.74
C PRO A 110 -15.08 -9.20 -17.86
N TRP A 111 -15.15 -8.68 -16.64
CA TRP A 111 -16.22 -8.96 -15.69
C TRP A 111 -16.75 -7.66 -15.11
N ARG A 112 -18.06 -7.57 -14.99
CA ARG A 112 -18.71 -6.45 -14.30
C ARG A 112 -18.89 -6.80 -12.83
N LEU A 113 -18.49 -5.89 -11.98
CA LEU A 113 -18.78 -5.98 -10.55
C LEU A 113 -20.17 -5.36 -10.29
N GLN A 114 -21.07 -6.14 -9.71
CA GLN A 114 -22.38 -5.67 -9.28
C GLN A 114 -22.46 -5.65 -7.75
N ALA A 115 -23.17 -4.65 -7.24
CA ALA A 115 -23.53 -4.59 -5.82
C ALA A 115 -24.51 -5.72 -5.47
N PRO A 116 -24.70 -6.07 -4.17
CA PRO A 116 -25.64 -7.12 -3.75
C PRO A 116 -27.08 -6.92 -4.20
N ASP A 117 -27.50 -5.67 -4.39
CA ASP A 117 -28.83 -5.29 -4.89
C ASP A 117 -29.00 -5.42 -6.41
N GLY A 118 -27.96 -5.88 -7.11
CA GLY A 118 -27.95 -6.03 -8.57
C GLY A 118 -27.64 -4.76 -9.35
N LYS A 119 -27.49 -3.60 -8.70
CA LYS A 119 -27.08 -2.36 -9.35
C LYS A 119 -25.60 -2.38 -9.71
N THR A 120 -25.23 -1.56 -10.69
CA THR A 120 -23.80 -1.35 -11.00
C THR A 120 -23.08 -0.81 -9.77
N ALA A 121 -21.99 -1.47 -9.38
CA ALA A 121 -21.16 -0.98 -8.29
C ALA A 121 -20.44 0.30 -8.74
N SER A 122 -20.63 1.37 -7.99
CA SER A 122 -19.82 2.60 -8.12
C SER A 122 -18.72 2.56 -7.08
N ASN A 123 -17.49 2.55 -7.55
CA ASN A 123 -16.31 2.51 -6.67
C ASN A 123 -15.35 3.62 -7.02
N ILE A 124 -14.56 4.01 -6.03
CA ILE A 124 -13.44 4.92 -6.22
C ILE A 124 -12.23 4.09 -6.62
N VAL A 125 -11.62 4.44 -7.74
CA VAL A 125 -10.30 3.93 -8.12
C VAL A 125 -9.25 4.81 -7.45
N THR A 126 -8.44 4.23 -6.59
CA THR A 126 -7.34 4.92 -5.94
C THR A 126 -6.01 4.43 -6.50
N GLY A 127 -5.09 5.35 -6.73
CA GLY A 127 -3.72 5.03 -7.09
C GLY A 127 -2.82 5.09 -5.85
N TYR A 128 -1.96 4.10 -5.72
CA TYR A 128 -0.87 4.14 -4.74
C TYR A 128 0.41 4.50 -5.48
N TYR A 129 1.14 5.43 -4.94
CA TYR A 129 2.47 5.77 -5.44
C TYR A 129 3.48 5.66 -4.30
N GLU A 130 4.70 5.35 -4.63
CA GLU A 130 5.79 5.33 -3.67
C GLU A 130 6.45 6.72 -3.66
N PRO A 131 6.29 7.50 -2.58
CA PRO A 131 6.84 8.85 -2.54
C PRO A 131 8.38 8.82 -2.57
N LEU A 132 8.97 9.79 -3.27
CA LEU A 132 10.39 10.10 -3.21
C LEU A 132 10.56 11.38 -2.41
N VAL A 133 11.23 11.28 -1.27
CA VAL A 133 11.49 12.40 -0.37
C VAL A 133 13.00 12.63 -0.24
N LYS A 134 13.39 13.79 0.27
CA LYS A 134 14.79 14.11 0.54
C LYS A 134 15.10 13.93 2.02
N GLY A 135 16.27 13.37 2.32
CA GLY A 135 16.71 13.17 3.68
C GLY A 135 18.19 12.87 3.80
N SER A 136 18.62 12.54 5.01
CA SER A 136 20.00 12.18 5.32
C SER A 136 20.05 11.09 6.38
N ARG A 137 21.13 10.30 6.38
CA ARG A 137 21.42 9.34 7.44
C ARG A 137 21.70 10.05 8.79
N SER A 138 22.17 11.28 8.74
CA SER A 138 22.52 12.06 9.92
C SER A 138 21.56 13.22 10.12
N LYS A 139 21.19 13.49 11.37
CA LYS A 139 20.40 14.66 11.74
C LYS A 139 21.24 15.92 11.56
N GLY A 140 20.69 16.92 10.87
CA GLY A 140 21.37 18.19 10.67
C GLY A 140 20.72 19.06 9.61
N GLY A 141 20.91 20.37 9.67
CA GLY A 141 20.35 21.33 8.73
C GLY A 141 18.83 21.17 8.60
N ALA A 142 18.33 21.02 7.38
CA ALA A 142 16.92 20.76 7.12
C ALA A 142 16.46 19.34 7.50
N ASN A 143 17.39 18.38 7.62
CA ASN A 143 17.10 16.97 7.87
C ASN A 143 16.89 16.72 9.37
N GLN A 144 15.67 16.95 9.85
CA GLN A 144 15.32 16.93 11.27
C GLN A 144 14.28 15.86 11.64
N TRP A 145 13.58 15.26 10.67
CA TRP A 145 12.37 14.46 10.91
C TRP A 145 12.67 12.97 10.73
N PRO A 146 12.80 12.22 11.86
CA PRO A 146 13.27 10.83 11.80
C PRO A 146 12.21 9.86 11.26
N LEU A 147 12.69 8.83 10.56
CA LEU A 147 11.99 7.59 10.31
C LEU A 147 12.71 6.48 11.06
N TYR A 148 11.99 5.79 11.93
CA TYR A 148 12.56 4.85 12.90
C TYR A 148 12.50 3.40 12.43
N THR A 149 13.46 2.61 12.90
CA THR A 149 13.37 1.15 12.91
C THR A 149 12.38 0.67 13.96
N VAL A 150 12.04 -0.61 13.92
CA VAL A 150 11.20 -1.25 14.95
C VAL A 150 11.93 -1.21 16.30
N PRO A 151 11.28 -0.69 17.36
CA PRO A 151 11.88 -0.70 18.70
C PRO A 151 12.09 -2.13 19.21
N ALA A 152 13.21 -2.37 19.90
CA ALA A 152 13.54 -3.69 20.44
C ALA A 152 12.54 -4.19 21.50
N ASP A 153 11.86 -3.28 22.20
CA ASP A 153 10.88 -3.57 23.25
C ASP A 153 9.42 -3.64 22.76
N LEU A 154 9.19 -3.50 21.47
CA LEU A 154 7.86 -3.63 20.89
C LEU A 154 7.45 -5.10 20.83
N LEU A 155 6.32 -5.41 21.46
CA LEU A 155 5.74 -6.75 21.47
C LEU A 155 4.54 -6.85 20.54
N THR A 156 4.47 -7.96 19.80
CA THR A 156 3.25 -8.41 19.14
C THR A 156 2.48 -9.31 20.10
N ILE A 157 1.22 -9.00 20.33
CA ILE A 157 0.37 -9.75 21.25
C ILE A 157 -0.63 -10.56 20.43
N ASP A 158 -0.45 -11.88 20.42
CA ASP A 158 -1.32 -12.82 19.72
C ASP A 158 -2.08 -13.68 20.73
N LEU A 159 -3.30 -13.28 21.03
CA LEU A 159 -4.21 -13.98 21.95
C LEU A 159 -5.41 -14.60 21.21
N GLY A 160 -5.39 -14.63 19.90
CA GLY A 160 -6.50 -15.09 19.07
C GLY A 160 -6.92 -16.54 19.29
N ARG A 161 -6.02 -17.38 19.81
CA ARG A 161 -6.33 -18.78 20.16
C ARG A 161 -7.27 -18.90 21.36
N VAL A 162 -7.24 -17.94 22.28
CA VAL A 162 -8.07 -17.93 23.50
C VAL A 162 -9.21 -16.94 23.37
N TYR A 163 -8.95 -15.80 22.73
CA TYR A 163 -9.91 -14.72 22.51
C TYR A 163 -10.12 -14.53 21.00
N PRO A 164 -11.11 -15.24 20.40
CA PRO A 164 -11.34 -15.20 18.95
C PRO A 164 -11.59 -13.78 18.39
N GLU A 165 -12.15 -12.89 19.21
CA GLU A 165 -12.37 -11.49 18.85
C GLU A 165 -11.07 -10.70 18.64
N LEU A 166 -9.94 -11.20 19.13
CA LEU A 166 -8.61 -10.64 18.92
C LEU A 166 -7.86 -11.28 17.74
N ALA A 167 -8.42 -12.34 17.16
CA ALA A 167 -7.80 -13.00 16.02
C ALA A 167 -7.64 -12.04 14.84
N GLY A 168 -6.44 -11.97 14.27
CA GLY A 168 -6.10 -11.09 13.16
C GLY A 168 -5.98 -9.61 13.53
N LYS A 169 -6.20 -9.22 14.78
CA LYS A 169 -5.93 -7.87 15.25
C LYS A 169 -4.45 -7.69 15.53
N ARG A 170 -3.93 -6.54 15.12
CA ARG A 170 -2.52 -6.18 15.34
C ARG A 170 -2.36 -5.48 16.69
N VAL A 171 -2.51 -6.23 17.77
CA VAL A 171 -2.31 -5.70 19.12
C VAL A 171 -0.82 -5.59 19.41
N ARG A 172 -0.39 -4.42 19.88
CA ARG A 172 1.00 -4.10 20.21
C ARG A 172 1.09 -3.61 21.64
N GLY A 173 2.24 -3.88 22.26
CA GLY A 173 2.50 -3.44 23.62
C GLY A 173 3.97 -3.51 23.98
N LYS A 174 4.25 -3.21 25.23
CA LYS A 174 5.57 -3.36 25.86
C LYS A 174 5.42 -3.94 27.27
N LEU A 175 6.52 -4.44 27.83
CA LEU A 175 6.55 -4.91 29.19
C LEU A 175 6.81 -3.75 30.16
N GLU A 176 6.00 -3.67 31.20
CA GLU A 176 6.26 -2.93 32.44
C GLU A 176 6.25 -3.92 33.60
N GLY A 177 7.43 -4.31 34.05
CA GLY A 177 7.55 -5.41 35.02
C GLY A 177 6.98 -6.70 34.48
N LYS A 178 5.88 -7.20 35.09
CA LYS A 178 5.16 -8.42 34.67
C LYS A 178 3.90 -8.12 33.87
N ARG A 179 3.65 -6.88 33.52
CA ARG A 179 2.44 -6.46 32.79
C ARG A 179 2.78 -6.08 31.37
N VAL A 180 1.91 -6.44 30.44
CA VAL A 180 1.93 -5.90 29.10
C VAL A 180 1.01 -4.68 29.07
N VAL A 181 1.56 -3.54 28.69
CA VAL A 181 0.86 -2.27 28.57
C VAL A 181 0.88 -1.79 27.12
N PRO A 182 -0.01 -0.87 26.70
CA PRO A 182 0.06 -0.30 25.37
C PRO A 182 1.43 0.29 25.06
N TYR A 183 1.88 0.15 23.82
CA TYR A 183 3.12 0.81 23.41
C TYR A 183 2.96 2.34 23.42
N ASP A 184 4.06 3.05 23.48
CA ASP A 184 4.07 4.51 23.53
C ASP A 184 3.42 5.11 22.26
N SER A 185 2.67 6.18 22.43
CA SER A 185 2.15 6.99 21.33
C SER A 185 3.29 7.73 20.61
N ARG A 186 2.99 8.28 19.43
CA ARG A 186 3.92 9.17 18.72
C ARG A 186 4.45 10.27 19.63
N ALA A 187 3.57 10.96 20.34
CA ALA A 187 3.95 12.04 21.24
C ALA A 187 4.90 11.57 22.36
N ALA A 188 4.63 10.42 22.95
CA ALA A 188 5.47 9.85 24.01
C ALA A 188 6.84 9.43 23.48
N ILE A 189 6.92 8.82 22.30
CA ILE A 189 8.19 8.45 21.65
C ILE A 189 9.02 9.68 21.34
N GLU A 190 8.40 10.72 20.75
CA GLU A 190 9.10 11.95 20.38
C GLU A 190 9.60 12.76 21.59
N ALA A 191 8.85 12.74 22.69
CA ALA A 191 9.22 13.40 23.94
C ALA A 191 10.27 12.60 24.75
N SER A 192 10.39 11.29 24.49
CA SER A 192 11.27 10.39 25.21
C SER A 192 12.74 10.60 24.82
N GLY A 193 13.65 10.49 25.80
CA GLY A 193 15.08 10.33 25.52
C GLY A 193 15.47 8.94 24.99
N ARG A 194 14.52 8.01 24.86
CA ARG A 194 14.70 6.62 24.42
C ARG A 194 14.03 6.36 23.09
N ARG A 195 14.30 7.20 22.09
CA ARG A 195 13.78 7.02 20.74
C ARG A 195 14.40 5.77 20.10
N PRO A 196 13.63 5.04 19.26
CA PRO A 196 14.21 3.98 18.44
C PRO A 196 15.34 4.53 17.55
N PRO A 197 16.24 3.69 17.06
CA PRO A 197 17.23 4.12 16.07
C PRO A 197 16.54 4.68 14.82
N ALA A 198 16.98 5.83 14.34
CA ALA A 198 16.52 6.40 13.10
C ALA A 198 17.30 5.81 11.91
N ILE A 199 16.60 5.44 10.85
CA ILE A 199 17.23 5.03 9.60
C ILE A 199 17.71 6.26 8.83
N VAL A 200 16.86 7.27 8.77
CA VAL A 200 17.07 8.54 8.08
C VAL A 200 16.34 9.67 8.80
N TYR A 201 16.72 10.89 8.47
CA TYR A 201 16.04 12.13 8.85
C TYR A 201 15.57 12.83 7.58
N VAL A 202 14.26 12.96 7.43
CA VAL A 202 13.62 13.59 6.27
C VAL A 202 13.64 15.12 6.45
N ASN A 203 13.74 15.86 5.35
CA ASN A 203 13.85 17.32 5.41
C ASN A 203 12.50 18.04 5.55
N ASP A 204 11.39 17.35 5.31
CA ASP A 204 10.04 17.92 5.42
C ASP A 204 9.17 17.06 6.32
N PRO A 205 8.52 17.64 7.36
CA PRO A 205 7.70 16.87 8.30
C PRO A 205 6.43 16.31 7.66
N VAL A 206 5.89 16.98 6.67
CA VAL A 206 4.68 16.54 5.97
C VAL A 206 5.01 15.36 5.06
N ASP A 207 6.14 15.42 4.35
CA ASP A 207 6.65 14.28 3.57
C ASP A 207 6.92 13.07 4.47
N ASN A 208 7.53 13.27 5.63
CA ASN A 208 7.73 12.22 6.63
C ASN A 208 6.41 11.56 7.05
N PHE A 209 5.41 12.38 7.38
CA PHE A 209 4.11 11.91 7.82
C PHE A 209 3.40 11.10 6.72
N PHE A 210 3.34 11.62 5.51
CA PHE A 210 2.66 10.95 4.40
C PHE A 210 3.40 9.69 3.93
N LEU A 211 4.72 9.63 4.04
CA LEU A 211 5.48 8.40 3.80
C LEU A 211 5.05 7.30 4.78
N GLN A 212 4.81 7.64 6.05
CA GLN A 212 4.26 6.71 7.04
C GLN A 212 2.83 6.27 6.68
N VAL A 213 1.98 7.16 6.19
CA VAL A 213 0.62 6.84 5.74
C VAL A 213 0.66 5.87 4.56
N GLN A 214 1.56 6.08 3.60
CA GLN A 214 1.75 5.18 2.45
C GLN A 214 2.35 3.82 2.86
N GLY A 215 3.16 3.78 3.92
CA GLY A 215 3.81 2.57 4.40
C GLY A 215 5.08 2.16 3.65
N SER A 216 5.43 2.86 2.59
CA SER A 216 6.69 2.70 1.86
C SER A 216 7.08 4.00 1.17
N GLY A 217 8.36 4.15 0.87
CA GLY A 217 8.86 5.32 0.19
C GLY A 217 10.34 5.20 -0.13
N ARG A 218 10.81 6.14 -0.96
CA ARG A 218 12.21 6.27 -1.30
C ARG A 218 12.76 7.57 -0.74
N VAL A 219 13.98 7.52 -0.25
CA VAL A 219 14.68 8.69 0.30
C VAL A 219 15.92 8.95 -0.53
N GLN A 220 15.98 10.12 -1.15
CA GLN A 220 17.18 10.60 -1.83
C GLN A 220 18.12 11.20 -0.78
N LEU A 221 19.31 10.62 -0.65
CA LEU A 221 20.37 11.07 0.22
C LEU A 221 21.16 12.24 -0.39
N PRO A 222 21.94 12.99 0.41
CA PRO A 222 22.70 14.12 -0.10
C PRO A 222 23.74 13.79 -1.18
N ASP A 223 24.23 12.54 -1.20
CA ASP A 223 25.16 12.04 -2.23
C ASP A 223 24.45 11.65 -3.56
N GLY A 224 23.13 11.85 -3.63
CA GLY A 224 22.31 11.48 -4.77
C GLY A 224 21.83 10.03 -4.79
N LYS A 225 22.35 9.17 -3.90
CA LYS A 225 21.86 7.79 -3.76
C LYS A 225 20.45 7.76 -3.22
N THR A 226 19.68 6.79 -3.67
CA THR A 226 18.31 6.56 -3.21
C THR A 226 18.24 5.27 -2.41
N ILE A 227 17.62 5.34 -1.24
CA ILE A 227 17.29 4.17 -0.43
C ILE A 227 15.78 3.95 -0.46
N ARG A 228 15.36 2.69 -0.31
CA ARG A 228 13.95 2.32 -0.21
C ARG A 228 13.63 1.88 1.21
N LEU A 229 12.56 2.44 1.75
CA LEU A 229 12.01 2.09 3.06
C LEU A 229 10.66 1.40 2.87
N ALA A 230 10.45 0.31 3.58
CA ALA A 230 9.20 -0.41 3.62
C ALA A 230 8.69 -0.54 5.06
N TYR A 231 7.38 -0.64 5.19
CA TYR A 231 6.71 -0.90 6.45
C TYR A 231 7.29 -2.14 7.12
N ALA A 232 7.67 -2.01 8.38
CA ALA A 232 8.10 -3.14 9.19
C ALA A 232 7.10 -3.45 10.32
N ASP A 233 6.65 -2.41 11.05
CA ASP A 233 5.66 -2.54 12.11
C ASP A 233 5.05 -1.18 12.48
N HIS A 234 4.20 -1.13 13.48
CA HIS A 234 3.61 0.08 14.03
C HIS A 234 3.44 -0.03 15.55
N ASN A 235 3.15 1.10 16.20
CA ASN A 235 3.03 1.15 17.66
C ASN A 235 1.65 0.71 18.21
N GLY A 236 0.74 0.24 17.37
CA GLY A 236 -0.57 -0.28 17.78
C GLY A 236 -1.64 0.78 18.06
N HIS A 237 -1.31 2.06 18.02
CA HIS A 237 -2.28 3.13 18.22
C HIS A 237 -3.17 3.34 16.98
N PRO A 238 -4.43 3.76 17.17
CA PRO A 238 -5.33 4.07 16.05
C PRO A 238 -4.85 5.31 15.30
N TYR A 239 -5.07 5.27 13.97
CA TYR A 239 -4.78 6.42 13.12
C TYR A 239 -5.78 7.55 13.36
N VAL A 240 -5.27 8.77 13.52
CA VAL A 240 -6.05 10.00 13.59
C VAL A 240 -5.57 10.95 12.49
N SER A 241 -6.51 11.44 11.67
CA SER A 241 -6.20 12.35 10.58
C SER A 241 -5.71 13.71 11.10
N ILE A 242 -4.53 14.13 10.68
CA ILE A 242 -4.03 15.48 10.96
C ILE A 242 -4.84 16.55 10.21
N GLY A 243 -5.39 16.21 9.04
CA GLY A 243 -6.30 17.10 8.31
C GLY A 243 -7.57 17.38 9.12
N LYS A 244 -8.16 16.34 9.72
CA LYS A 244 -9.31 16.51 10.62
C LYS A 244 -8.96 17.35 11.85
N TRP A 245 -7.80 17.14 12.45
CA TRP A 245 -7.33 17.95 13.57
C TRP A 245 -7.21 19.43 13.20
N LEU A 246 -6.64 19.73 12.04
CA LEU A 246 -6.54 21.11 11.53
C LEU A 246 -7.91 21.74 11.30
N ALA A 247 -8.86 20.97 10.76
CA ALA A 247 -10.23 21.43 10.57
C ALA A 247 -10.94 21.68 11.91
N ASP A 248 -10.82 20.78 12.87
CA ASP A 248 -11.41 20.90 14.21
C ASP A 248 -10.84 22.09 14.99
N LYS A 249 -9.58 22.48 14.73
CA LYS A 249 -8.94 23.68 15.28
C LYS A 249 -9.28 24.97 14.53
N GLY A 250 -10.04 24.89 13.45
CA GLY A 250 -10.38 26.04 12.62
C GLY A 250 -9.23 26.59 11.78
N GLU A 251 -8.14 25.83 11.63
CA GLU A 251 -6.93 26.26 10.91
C GLU A 251 -7.09 26.12 9.39
N ILE A 252 -7.67 25.03 8.93
CA ILE A 252 -7.95 24.72 7.52
C ILE A 252 -9.32 24.05 7.43
N PRO A 253 -10.24 24.51 6.57
CA PRO A 253 -11.50 23.82 6.34
C PRO A 253 -11.28 22.37 5.88
N LEU A 254 -12.09 21.42 6.34
CA LEU A 254 -11.91 19.99 6.05
C LEU A 254 -11.78 19.70 4.56
N ALA A 255 -12.59 20.35 3.73
CA ALA A 255 -12.54 20.18 2.27
C ALA A 255 -11.24 20.70 1.63
N GLN A 256 -10.41 21.43 2.36
CA GLN A 256 -9.17 22.03 1.87
C GLN A 256 -7.92 21.40 2.53
N THR A 257 -8.06 20.29 3.25
CA THR A 257 -6.94 19.59 3.91
C THR A 257 -6.16 18.72 2.92
N SER A 258 -5.71 19.30 1.83
CA SER A 258 -4.78 18.66 0.89
C SER A 258 -3.36 18.62 1.48
N MET A 259 -2.51 17.73 0.94
CA MET A 259 -1.11 17.66 1.34
C MET A 259 -0.40 19.00 1.14
N GLN A 260 -0.69 19.72 0.05
CA GLN A 260 -0.13 21.03 -0.24
C GLN A 260 -0.55 22.08 0.79
N ASN A 261 -1.82 22.10 1.18
CA ASN A 261 -2.33 23.04 2.17
C ASN A 261 -1.81 22.75 3.58
N ILE A 262 -1.67 21.48 3.93
CA ILE A 262 -1.04 21.06 5.20
C ILE A 262 0.44 21.48 5.24
N ARG A 263 1.17 21.29 4.14
CA ARG A 263 2.56 21.73 4.02
C ARG A 263 2.68 23.25 4.12
N ALA A 264 1.80 24.00 3.49
CA ALA A 264 1.77 25.46 3.59
C ALA A 264 1.49 25.92 5.02
N TRP A 265 0.55 25.28 5.71
CA TRP A 265 0.26 25.55 7.12
C TRP A 265 1.50 25.28 8.00
N ALA A 266 2.16 24.15 7.80
CA ALA A 266 3.38 23.78 8.54
C ALA A 266 4.49 24.82 8.38
N LYS A 267 4.67 25.38 7.19
CA LYS A 267 5.64 26.44 6.93
C LYS A 267 5.28 27.75 7.64
N ARG A 268 4.00 28.07 7.76
CA ARG A 268 3.52 29.25 8.49
C ARG A 268 3.52 29.08 10.01
N ASN A 269 3.51 27.82 10.47
CA ASN A 269 3.39 27.49 11.90
C ASN A 269 4.50 26.53 12.34
N PRO A 270 5.79 26.87 12.16
CA PRO A 270 6.91 25.94 12.39
C PRO A 270 6.97 25.45 13.85
N ASN A 271 6.53 26.26 14.81
CA ASN A 271 6.54 25.89 16.22
C ASN A 271 5.36 24.98 16.63
N ARG A 272 4.40 24.76 15.74
CA ARG A 272 3.22 23.92 15.99
C ARG A 272 3.22 22.65 15.15
N VAL A 273 4.25 22.41 14.37
CA VAL A 273 4.33 21.23 13.49
C VAL A 273 4.31 19.94 14.30
N GLN A 274 5.10 19.86 15.36
CA GLN A 274 5.13 18.64 16.20
C GLN A 274 3.77 18.41 16.91
N GLU A 275 3.09 19.47 17.35
CA GLU A 275 1.74 19.39 17.91
C GLU A 275 0.76 18.79 16.89
N MET A 276 0.80 19.27 15.65
CA MET A 276 -0.03 18.74 14.57
C MET A 276 0.27 17.25 14.31
N LEU A 277 1.53 16.86 14.19
CA LEU A 277 1.91 15.47 13.96
C LEU A 277 1.50 14.57 15.12
N ASN A 278 1.63 15.06 16.36
CA ASN A 278 1.28 14.32 17.57
C ASN A 278 -0.23 14.11 17.75
N ALA A 279 -1.06 14.86 17.01
CA ALA A 279 -2.50 14.60 16.96
C ALA A 279 -2.82 13.19 16.42
N ASN A 280 -1.95 12.62 15.61
CA ASN A 280 -1.99 11.21 15.25
C ASN A 280 -1.10 10.39 16.20
N PRO A 281 -1.66 9.59 17.12
CA PRO A 281 -0.86 8.79 18.06
C PRO A 281 -0.17 7.60 17.39
N ALA A 282 -0.61 7.20 16.20
CA ALA A 282 -0.02 6.10 15.45
C ALA A 282 1.35 6.49 14.87
N LEU A 283 2.30 5.60 15.00
CA LEU A 283 3.64 5.75 14.43
C LEU A 283 4.02 4.45 13.70
N VAL A 284 4.50 4.59 12.48
CA VAL A 284 4.97 3.48 11.65
C VAL A 284 6.49 3.36 11.77
N PHE A 285 6.96 2.12 11.88
CA PHE A 285 8.37 1.76 11.89
C PHE A 285 8.75 1.11 10.58
N PHE A 286 9.97 1.37 10.12
CA PHE A 286 10.43 0.99 8.79
C PHE A 286 11.62 0.03 8.83
N GLN A 287 11.83 -0.63 7.73
CA GLN A 287 13.06 -1.34 7.39
C GLN A 287 13.56 -0.87 6.03
N GLU A 288 14.86 -0.92 5.84
CA GLU A 288 15.48 -0.64 4.55
C GLU A 288 15.42 -1.88 3.67
N GLU A 289 14.99 -1.71 2.44
CA GLU A 289 14.96 -2.75 1.43
C GLU A 289 15.83 -2.39 0.23
N PRO A 290 16.32 -3.39 -0.52
CA PRO A 290 17.03 -3.11 -1.77
C PRO A 290 16.16 -2.30 -2.73
N VAL A 291 16.72 -1.27 -3.34
CA VAL A 291 16.08 -0.59 -4.47
C VAL A 291 16.08 -1.58 -5.62
N ILE A 292 14.88 -1.99 -6.02
CA ILE A 292 14.72 -2.75 -7.26
C ILE A 292 14.73 -1.70 -8.36
N ASP A 293 15.88 -1.52 -9.02
CA ASP A 293 15.94 -0.70 -10.22
C ASP A 293 14.94 -1.24 -11.23
N PRO A 294 14.10 -0.40 -11.78
CA PRO A 294 13.30 -0.78 -12.93
C PRO A 294 14.23 -0.77 -14.15
N GLU A 295 14.85 -1.91 -14.45
CA GLU A 295 15.37 -2.16 -15.80
C GLU A 295 14.23 -2.29 -16.79
#